data_ffd276dea146dc956c31961a1b766edb
#
_entry.id   ffd276dea146dc956c31961a1b766edb
#
_cell.length_a   1.000
_cell.length_b   1.000
_cell.length_c   1.000
_cell.angle_alpha   90.00
_cell.angle_beta   90.00
_cell.angle_gamma   90.00
#
_symmetry.space_group_name_H-M   'P 1'
#
loop_
_entity.id
_entity.type
_entity.pdbx_description
1 polymer ?
#
loop_
_entity_poly.entity_id
_entity_poly.type
_entity_poly.pdbx_seq_one_letter_code
_entity_poly.pdbx_strand_id
1 'polypeptide(L)'
;MKRVLSLCLALALVVASSVVAFAKDPVRIAYVEWDCATTSTNMVKAVLEQEMGYEVEILPVAAAAMWQAVGSGDVDGMVTAWLPVTHGDYLKKVGDKVEDLGPLSTGAKVGWVVPKYVTINSIEELKANADKFEGKIIGIDPGAGLMRMSEDTMKAYSLDNFELVEGSGATMTAALADAVKNNKWVVVTGWSPHWMFGRWQLKYLEDPKGTLGGSETINAVVRKGLKKDMPEVYAFLDRFAWDTPDQLQMVMAWNQESGADPYENAKRFIKENPEVVKKWLGK
;
A
#
# COMPACT_ATOMS: atom_id res chain seq x y z
N MET A 1 29.62 17.87 84.07
CA MET A 1 28.50 18.46 83.34
C MET A 1 28.90 18.67 81.91
N LYS A 2 28.66 17.71 81.05
CA LYS A 2 28.80 17.88 79.57
C LYS A 2 27.65 17.12 78.93
N ARG A 3 26.70 17.85 78.34
CA ARG A 3 25.57 17.30 77.62
C ARG A 3 26.07 16.89 76.24
N VAL A 4 25.99 15.60 75.93
CA VAL A 4 26.19 15.07 74.59
C VAL A 4 24.84 15.05 73.88
N LEU A 5 24.72 15.86 72.83
CA LEU A 5 23.57 15.95 71.98
C LEU A 5 23.74 14.88 70.88
N SER A 6 22.92 13.81 70.94
CA SER A 6 22.86 12.81 69.90
C SER A 6 21.98 13.31 68.77
N LEU A 7 22.60 13.54 67.61
CA LEU A 7 21.91 13.89 66.36
C LEU A 7 21.55 12.57 65.64
N CYS A 8 20.31 12.17 65.66
CA CYS A 8 19.81 11.07 64.86
C CYS A 8 19.59 11.55 63.43
N LEU A 9 20.53 11.20 62.54
CA LEU A 9 20.40 11.45 61.09
C LEU A 9 19.55 10.34 60.51
N ALA A 10 18.24 10.62 60.28
CA ALA A 10 17.38 9.70 59.56
C ALA A 10 17.69 9.78 58.06
N LEU A 11 18.42 8.80 57.53
CA LEU A 11 18.69 8.66 56.11
C LEU A 11 17.46 8.09 55.44
N ALA A 12 16.61 8.94 54.88
CA ALA A 12 15.51 8.54 54.04
C ALA A 12 16.05 8.01 52.70
N LEU A 13 16.16 6.69 52.56
CA LEU A 13 16.42 6.05 51.25
C LEU A 13 15.17 6.24 50.37
N VAL A 14 15.24 7.23 49.51
CA VAL A 14 14.29 7.32 48.36
C VAL A 14 14.72 6.26 47.36
N VAL A 15 14.08 5.11 47.41
CA VAL A 15 14.17 4.09 46.35
C VAL A 15 13.41 4.70 45.15
N ALA A 16 14.13 5.38 44.30
CA ALA A 16 13.64 5.74 42.97
C ALA A 16 13.50 4.42 42.19
N SER A 17 12.28 3.89 42.18
CA SER A 17 11.91 2.79 41.30
C SER A 17 11.99 3.34 39.87
N SER A 18 13.16 3.20 39.27
CA SER A 18 13.32 3.43 37.83
C SER A 18 12.49 2.35 37.15
N VAL A 19 11.29 2.73 36.71
CA VAL A 19 10.54 1.93 35.74
C VAL A 19 11.40 1.92 34.50
N VAL A 20 12.15 0.83 34.32
CA VAL A 20 12.79 0.55 33.04
C VAL A 20 11.63 0.31 32.07
N ALA A 21 11.22 1.34 31.36
CA ALA A 21 10.37 1.19 30.19
C ALA A 21 11.21 0.36 29.21
N PHE A 22 10.93 -0.93 29.11
CA PHE A 22 11.45 -1.71 28.00
C PHE A 22 10.90 -1.04 26.73
N ALA A 23 11.82 -0.48 25.93
CA ALA A 23 11.45 0.02 24.60
C ALA A 23 10.79 -1.17 23.86
N LYS A 24 9.59 -0.94 23.33
CA LYS A 24 8.92 -1.93 22.47
C LYS A 24 9.83 -2.18 21.27
N ASP A 25 9.93 -3.41 20.82
CA ASP A 25 10.62 -3.70 19.57
C ASP A 25 9.98 -2.88 18.43
N PRO A 26 10.77 -2.31 17.52
CA PRO A 26 10.23 -1.56 16.40
C PRO A 26 9.38 -2.44 15.49
N VAL A 27 8.25 -1.92 15.03
CA VAL A 27 7.41 -2.60 14.04
C VAL A 27 7.97 -2.32 12.64
N ARG A 28 8.18 -3.36 11.85
CA ARG A 28 8.73 -3.26 10.50
C ARG A 28 7.66 -3.60 9.47
N ILE A 29 7.36 -2.68 8.56
CA ILE A 29 6.38 -2.84 7.49
C ILE A 29 7.06 -2.66 6.14
N ALA A 30 7.00 -3.68 5.29
CA ALA A 30 7.50 -3.59 3.92
C ALA A 30 6.39 -3.15 2.96
N TYR A 31 6.77 -2.39 1.93
CA TYR A 31 5.83 -1.95 0.91
C TYR A 31 6.54 -1.69 -0.42
N VAL A 32 5.77 -1.61 -1.50
CA VAL A 32 6.23 -1.08 -2.80
C VAL A 32 5.73 0.36 -2.91
N GLU A 33 6.49 1.25 -3.53
CA GLU A 33 6.14 2.68 -3.63
C GLU A 33 4.99 2.96 -4.62
N TRP A 34 3.94 2.12 -4.59
CA TRP A 34 2.67 2.41 -5.24
C TRP A 34 1.85 3.37 -4.37
N ASP A 35 1.12 4.29 -4.97
CA ASP A 35 0.39 5.33 -4.24
C ASP A 35 -0.51 4.80 -3.13
N CYS A 36 -1.27 3.73 -3.40
CA CYS A 36 -2.14 3.09 -2.40
C CYS A 36 -1.34 2.42 -1.27
N ALA A 37 -0.21 1.80 -1.60
CA ALA A 37 0.65 1.14 -0.63
C ALA A 37 1.38 2.17 0.25
N THR A 38 1.96 3.20 -0.34
CA THR A 38 2.59 4.32 0.36
C THR A 38 1.60 4.97 1.33
N THR A 39 0.37 5.22 0.88
CA THR A 39 -0.68 5.84 1.69
C THR A 39 -1.09 4.96 2.87
N SER A 40 -1.41 3.69 2.64
CA SER A 40 -1.82 2.77 3.72
C SER A 40 -0.69 2.47 4.69
N THR A 41 0.56 2.34 4.20
CA THR A 41 1.72 2.08 5.05
C THR A 41 2.03 3.26 5.96
N ASN A 42 1.99 4.50 5.44
CA ASN A 42 2.18 5.69 6.26
C ASN A 42 1.02 5.89 7.25
N MET A 43 -0.21 5.50 6.90
CA MET A 43 -1.34 5.52 7.83
C MET A 43 -1.12 4.55 9.00
N VAL A 44 -0.72 3.31 8.71
CA VAL A 44 -0.37 2.31 9.75
C VAL A 44 0.77 2.82 10.63
N LYS A 45 1.85 3.36 10.02
CA LYS A 45 2.95 3.96 10.76
C LYS A 45 2.46 5.06 11.69
N ALA A 46 1.69 6.00 11.19
CA ALA A 46 1.23 7.14 11.97
C ALA A 46 0.33 6.72 13.15
N VAL A 47 -0.57 5.75 12.97
CA VAL A 47 -1.41 5.24 14.07
C VAL A 47 -0.57 4.49 15.11
N LEU A 48 0.33 3.62 14.69
CA LEU A 48 1.19 2.87 15.61
C LEU A 48 2.09 3.80 16.44
N GLU A 49 2.61 4.86 15.83
CA GLU A 49 3.48 5.83 16.52
C GLU A 49 2.70 6.79 17.41
N GLN A 50 1.63 7.42 16.88
CA GLN A 50 0.91 8.49 17.59
C GLN A 50 -0.06 7.95 18.65
N GLU A 51 -0.70 6.82 18.39
CA GLU A 51 -1.80 6.32 19.22
C GLU A 51 -1.39 5.12 20.09
N MET A 52 -0.34 4.37 19.70
CA MET A 52 0.07 3.14 20.37
C MET A 52 1.50 3.19 20.92
N GLY A 53 2.30 4.21 20.58
CA GLY A 53 3.65 4.46 21.12
C GLY A 53 4.68 3.41 20.69
N TYR A 54 4.53 2.85 19.49
CA TYR A 54 5.55 2.01 18.85
C TYR A 54 6.50 2.89 18.02
N GLU A 55 7.72 2.44 17.84
CA GLU A 55 8.61 2.90 16.78
C GLU A 55 8.29 2.08 15.52
N VAL A 56 8.23 2.72 14.34
CA VAL A 56 7.86 2.03 13.10
C VAL A 56 8.85 2.32 11.98
N GLU A 57 9.48 1.26 11.49
CA GLU A 57 10.31 1.28 10.30
C GLU A 57 9.47 0.85 9.08
N ILE A 58 9.44 1.68 8.03
CA ILE A 58 8.81 1.32 6.75
C ILE A 58 9.89 1.13 5.70
N LEU A 59 9.83 0.00 4.98
CA LEU A 59 10.88 -0.43 4.05
C LEU A 59 10.32 -0.47 2.61
N PRO A 60 10.70 0.49 1.75
CA PRO A 60 10.36 0.45 0.33
C PRO A 60 11.21 -0.60 -0.38
N VAL A 61 10.57 -1.59 -0.99
CA VAL A 61 11.22 -2.71 -1.68
C VAL A 61 10.37 -3.19 -2.86
N ALA A 62 10.97 -3.95 -3.79
CA ALA A 62 10.21 -4.56 -4.87
C ALA A 62 9.22 -5.63 -4.38
N ALA A 63 8.15 -5.88 -5.14
CA ALA A 63 7.06 -6.77 -4.72
C ALA A 63 7.52 -8.17 -4.30
N ALA A 64 8.44 -8.79 -5.04
CA ALA A 64 8.98 -10.10 -4.68
C ALA A 64 9.75 -10.07 -3.34
N ALA A 65 10.55 -9.02 -3.10
CA ALA A 65 11.30 -8.84 -1.86
C ALA A 65 10.36 -8.56 -0.67
N MET A 66 9.30 -7.77 -0.87
CA MET A 66 8.27 -7.52 0.14
C MET A 66 7.64 -8.82 0.64
N TRP A 67 7.16 -9.67 -0.27
CA TRP A 67 6.57 -10.96 0.08
C TRP A 67 7.57 -11.91 0.75
N GLN A 68 8.82 -11.92 0.24
CA GLN A 68 9.90 -12.71 0.84
C GLN A 68 10.20 -12.27 2.27
N ALA A 69 10.33 -10.96 2.52
CA ALA A 69 10.65 -10.39 3.83
C ALA A 69 9.57 -10.70 4.88
N VAL A 70 8.28 -10.62 4.51
CA VAL A 70 7.21 -11.06 5.41
C VAL A 70 7.27 -12.56 5.65
N GLY A 71 7.49 -13.36 4.61
CA GLY A 71 7.58 -14.82 4.72
C GLY A 71 8.79 -15.33 5.50
N SER A 72 9.92 -14.62 5.50
CA SER A 72 11.10 -14.93 6.31
C SER A 72 11.01 -14.40 7.74
N GLY A 73 10.12 -13.45 8.01
CA GLY A 73 10.03 -12.76 9.30
C GLY A 73 11.03 -11.62 9.47
N ASP A 74 11.67 -11.15 8.39
CA ASP A 74 12.57 -9.99 8.42
C ASP A 74 11.79 -8.69 8.65
N VAL A 75 10.50 -8.69 8.30
CA VAL A 75 9.53 -7.64 8.61
C VAL A 75 8.26 -8.24 9.22
N ASP A 76 7.49 -7.43 9.93
CA ASP A 76 6.29 -7.88 10.64
C ASP A 76 5.08 -8.04 9.73
N GLY A 77 5.00 -7.24 8.66
CA GLY A 77 3.87 -7.33 7.73
C GLY A 77 3.94 -6.36 6.58
N MET A 78 2.85 -6.36 5.82
CA MET A 78 2.52 -5.43 4.75
C MET A 78 1.02 -5.17 4.71
N VAL A 79 0.61 -4.01 4.20
CA VAL A 79 -0.79 -3.58 4.07
C VAL A 79 -1.14 -3.26 2.61
N THR A 80 -0.66 -4.10 1.70
CA THR A 80 -0.77 -3.89 0.24
C THR A 80 -0.84 -5.21 -0.55
N ALA A 81 -1.33 -6.28 0.04
CA ALA A 81 -1.48 -7.55 -0.66
C ALA A 81 -2.75 -7.54 -1.52
N TRP A 82 -2.60 -7.55 -2.84
CA TRP A 82 -3.69 -7.59 -3.81
C TRP A 82 -4.10 -9.03 -4.09
N LEU A 83 -5.26 -9.44 -3.59
CA LEU A 83 -5.71 -10.83 -3.63
C LEU A 83 -7.14 -10.95 -4.20
N PRO A 84 -7.47 -12.07 -4.85
CA PRO A 84 -6.69 -13.32 -4.91
C PRO A 84 -5.75 -13.43 -6.12
N VAL A 85 -5.79 -12.54 -7.13
CA VAL A 85 -5.18 -12.78 -8.45
C VAL A 85 -3.81 -12.12 -8.57
N THR A 86 -3.75 -10.80 -8.42
CA THR A 86 -2.54 -10.00 -8.70
C THR A 86 -1.33 -10.50 -7.93
N HIS A 87 -1.46 -10.78 -6.64
CA HIS A 87 -0.40 -11.31 -5.78
C HIS A 87 -0.56 -12.80 -5.42
N GLY A 88 -1.50 -13.51 -6.05
CA GLY A 88 -1.77 -14.92 -5.74
C GLY A 88 -0.54 -15.83 -5.85
N ASP A 89 0.32 -15.61 -6.84
CA ASP A 89 1.55 -16.40 -7.00
C ASP A 89 2.59 -16.11 -5.91
N TYR A 90 2.66 -14.88 -5.44
CA TYR A 90 3.51 -14.53 -4.30
C TYR A 90 3.01 -15.19 -3.01
N LEU A 91 1.72 -15.12 -2.74
CA LEU A 91 1.11 -15.77 -1.57
C LEU A 91 1.37 -17.28 -1.59
N LYS A 92 1.22 -17.94 -2.75
CA LYS A 92 1.53 -19.38 -2.89
C LYS A 92 2.99 -19.70 -2.56
N LYS A 93 3.95 -18.83 -2.95
CA LYS A 93 5.39 -19.05 -2.70
C LYS A 93 5.77 -18.97 -1.23
N VAL A 94 5.15 -18.05 -0.48
CA VAL A 94 5.42 -17.93 0.96
C VAL A 94 4.59 -18.90 1.81
N GLY A 95 3.42 -19.31 1.28
CA GLY A 95 2.58 -20.36 1.86
C GLY A 95 2.16 -20.06 3.30
N ASP A 96 2.38 -21.05 4.19
CA ASP A 96 2.00 -21.01 5.59
C ASP A 96 2.93 -20.17 6.49
N LYS A 97 3.95 -19.53 5.92
CA LYS A 97 4.85 -18.62 6.63
C LYS A 97 4.24 -17.27 6.97
N VAL A 98 3.12 -16.96 6.34
CA VAL A 98 2.38 -15.71 6.54
C VAL A 98 0.95 -15.96 6.98
N GLU A 99 0.29 -14.94 7.45
CA GLU A 99 -1.13 -14.92 7.81
C GLU A 99 -1.80 -13.74 7.11
N ASP A 100 -2.83 -14.04 6.31
CA ASP A 100 -3.69 -13.04 5.68
C ASP A 100 -4.76 -12.63 6.69
N LEU A 101 -4.75 -11.36 7.10
CA LEU A 101 -5.69 -10.81 8.08
C LEU A 101 -7.00 -10.34 7.42
N GLY A 102 -7.08 -10.42 6.09
CA GLY A 102 -8.26 -9.98 5.37
C GLY A 102 -8.16 -8.55 4.81
N PRO A 103 -9.27 -8.07 4.24
CA PRO A 103 -9.29 -6.86 3.44
C PRO A 103 -9.23 -5.59 4.28
N LEU A 104 -8.28 -4.72 3.97
CA LEU A 104 -8.29 -3.32 4.37
C LEU A 104 -9.00 -2.41 3.35
N SER A 105 -9.20 -2.90 2.11
CA SER A 105 -10.00 -2.24 1.08
C SER A 105 -10.60 -3.27 0.15
N THR A 106 -11.87 -3.09 -0.22
CA THR A 106 -12.62 -3.99 -1.10
C THR A 106 -12.95 -3.32 -2.43
N GLY A 107 -13.34 -4.12 -3.44
CA GLY A 107 -13.68 -3.60 -4.76
C GLY A 107 -12.48 -3.06 -5.54
N ALA A 108 -11.29 -3.49 -5.18
CA ALA A 108 -10.08 -3.18 -5.91
C ALA A 108 -10.11 -3.84 -7.30
N LYS A 109 -9.55 -3.16 -8.29
CA LYS A 109 -9.51 -3.62 -9.68
C LYS A 109 -8.20 -3.20 -10.32
N VAL A 110 -7.60 -4.10 -11.09
CA VAL A 110 -6.50 -3.79 -12.00
C VAL A 110 -6.96 -3.86 -13.45
N GLY A 111 -6.27 -3.21 -14.36
CA GLY A 111 -6.61 -3.27 -15.79
C GLY A 111 -5.78 -2.30 -16.62
N TRP A 112 -6.09 -2.25 -17.90
CA TRP A 112 -5.53 -1.23 -18.78
C TRP A 112 -6.48 -0.05 -18.89
N VAL A 113 -5.92 1.14 -18.74
CA VAL A 113 -6.65 2.40 -18.60
C VAL A 113 -6.29 3.34 -19.73
N VAL A 114 -7.30 4.01 -20.28
CA VAL A 114 -7.14 5.05 -21.30
C VAL A 114 -7.93 6.31 -20.92
N PRO A 115 -7.55 7.50 -21.40
CA PRO A 115 -8.39 8.69 -21.29
C PRO A 115 -9.75 8.49 -21.98
N LYS A 116 -10.83 9.08 -21.45
CA LYS A 116 -12.19 8.92 -22.01
C LYS A 116 -12.34 9.40 -23.45
N TYR A 117 -11.47 10.32 -23.92
CA TYR A 117 -11.47 10.78 -25.30
C TYR A 117 -10.92 9.74 -26.30
N VAL A 118 -10.24 8.70 -25.82
CA VAL A 118 -9.84 7.55 -26.64
C VAL A 118 -11.09 6.77 -27.02
N THR A 119 -11.31 6.56 -28.32
CA THR A 119 -12.60 6.07 -28.83
C THR A 119 -12.80 4.57 -28.74
N ILE A 120 -11.71 3.77 -28.55
CA ILE A 120 -11.83 2.32 -28.34
C ILE A 120 -12.31 2.01 -26.91
N ASN A 121 -12.97 0.88 -26.74
CA ASN A 121 -13.52 0.45 -25.45
C ASN A 121 -13.02 -0.92 -24.99
N SER A 122 -12.41 -1.70 -25.87
CA SER A 122 -11.95 -3.06 -25.58
C SER A 122 -10.48 -3.25 -25.93
N ILE A 123 -9.81 -4.14 -25.20
CA ILE A 123 -8.44 -4.61 -25.50
C ILE A 123 -8.36 -5.21 -26.92
N GLU A 124 -9.43 -5.82 -27.40
CA GLU A 124 -9.50 -6.39 -28.76
C GLU A 124 -9.28 -5.36 -29.87
N GLU A 125 -9.60 -4.09 -29.60
CA GLU A 125 -9.47 -3.01 -30.57
C GLU A 125 -8.04 -2.41 -30.64
N LEU A 126 -7.17 -2.73 -29.66
CA LEU A 126 -5.81 -2.17 -29.59
C LEU A 126 -4.99 -2.52 -30.84
N LYS A 127 -4.98 -3.80 -31.26
CA LYS A 127 -4.15 -4.27 -32.39
C LYS A 127 -4.35 -3.43 -33.66
N ALA A 128 -5.58 -3.08 -33.97
CA ALA A 128 -5.93 -2.28 -35.15
C ALA A 128 -5.61 -0.79 -35.00
N ASN A 129 -5.33 -0.33 -33.78
CA ASN A 129 -5.08 1.09 -33.46
C ASN A 129 -3.66 1.32 -32.90
N ALA A 130 -2.74 0.39 -33.07
CA ALA A 130 -1.40 0.45 -32.45
C ALA A 130 -0.64 1.76 -32.76
N ASP A 131 -0.71 2.25 -33.99
CA ASP A 131 -0.04 3.49 -34.38
C ASP A 131 -0.48 4.72 -33.57
N LYS A 132 -1.76 4.74 -33.15
CA LYS A 132 -2.29 5.84 -32.30
C LYS A 132 -1.73 5.82 -30.89
N PHE A 133 -1.30 4.64 -30.41
CA PHE A 133 -0.67 4.42 -29.11
C PHE A 133 0.87 4.35 -29.21
N GLU A 134 1.44 4.68 -30.38
CA GLU A 134 2.88 4.52 -30.65
C GLU A 134 3.39 3.07 -30.42
N GLY A 135 2.47 2.08 -30.50
CA GLY A 135 2.77 0.69 -30.23
C GLY A 135 3.19 0.40 -28.77
N LYS A 136 2.73 1.22 -27.80
CA LYS A 136 3.18 1.10 -26.40
C LYS A 136 2.03 0.96 -25.42
N ILE A 137 2.24 0.11 -24.41
CA ILE A 137 1.46 0.04 -23.18
C ILE A 137 2.39 0.50 -22.08
N ILE A 138 2.05 1.60 -21.40
CA ILE A 138 2.90 2.15 -20.36
C ILE A 138 2.62 1.42 -19.06
N GLY A 139 3.59 0.67 -18.60
CA GLY A 139 3.55 -0.15 -17.41
C GLY A 139 4.16 0.50 -16.19
N ILE A 140 4.35 -0.33 -15.16
CA ILE A 140 4.94 0.04 -13.88
C ILE A 140 6.18 -0.81 -13.60
N ASP A 141 6.49 -1.05 -12.32
CA ASP A 141 7.67 -1.80 -11.89
C ASP A 141 7.70 -3.21 -12.47
N PRO A 142 8.81 -3.65 -13.05
CA PRO A 142 9.00 -5.04 -13.41
C PRO A 142 8.86 -5.91 -12.14
N GLY A 143 8.13 -6.99 -12.23
CA GLY A 143 7.80 -7.83 -11.05
C GLY A 143 6.52 -7.44 -10.32
N ALA A 144 5.86 -6.34 -10.64
CA ALA A 144 4.48 -6.13 -10.22
C ALA A 144 3.56 -7.21 -10.81
N GLY A 145 2.59 -7.70 -10.02
CA GLY A 145 1.65 -8.71 -10.52
C GLY A 145 0.87 -8.25 -11.75
N LEU A 146 0.51 -6.97 -11.79
CA LEU A 146 -0.14 -6.35 -12.95
C LEU A 146 0.73 -6.37 -14.22
N MET A 147 2.05 -6.25 -14.11
CA MET A 147 2.95 -6.37 -15.27
C MET A 147 2.96 -7.79 -15.82
N ARG A 148 3.10 -8.80 -14.96
CA ARG A 148 2.98 -10.22 -15.36
C ARG A 148 1.65 -10.50 -16.05
N MET A 149 0.53 -10.04 -15.45
CA MET A 149 -0.79 -10.19 -16.05
C MET A 149 -0.89 -9.46 -17.39
N SER A 150 -0.25 -8.30 -17.53
CA SER A 150 -0.19 -7.54 -18.79
C SER A 150 0.58 -8.29 -19.89
N GLU A 151 1.69 -8.94 -19.57
CA GLU A 151 2.41 -9.81 -20.52
C GLU A 151 1.54 -10.97 -21.00
N ASP A 152 0.81 -11.62 -20.09
CA ASP A 152 -0.10 -12.71 -20.43
C ASP A 152 -1.28 -12.20 -21.25
N THR A 153 -1.78 -11.01 -20.97
CA THR A 153 -2.82 -10.32 -21.75
C THR A 153 -2.34 -10.03 -23.17
N MET A 154 -1.13 -9.49 -23.33
CA MET A 154 -0.56 -9.24 -24.65
C MET A 154 -0.49 -10.52 -25.51
N LYS A 155 -0.05 -11.64 -24.92
CA LYS A 155 -0.01 -12.95 -25.59
C LYS A 155 -1.43 -13.40 -25.96
N ALA A 156 -2.37 -13.33 -25.03
CA ALA A 156 -3.74 -13.78 -25.21
C ALA A 156 -4.47 -13.02 -26.33
N TYR A 157 -4.21 -11.71 -26.45
CA TYR A 157 -4.80 -10.86 -27.49
C TYR A 157 -3.91 -10.70 -28.75
N SER A 158 -2.78 -11.43 -28.82
CA SER A 158 -1.83 -11.38 -29.95
C SER A 158 -1.42 -9.94 -30.30
N LEU A 159 -1.04 -9.17 -29.29
CA LEU A 159 -0.61 -7.77 -29.43
C LEU A 159 0.89 -7.67 -29.74
N ASP A 160 1.33 -8.39 -30.79
CA ASP A 160 2.75 -8.48 -31.19
C ASP A 160 3.31 -7.14 -31.71
N ASN A 161 2.42 -6.19 -31.99
CA ASN A 161 2.75 -4.83 -32.43
C ASN A 161 2.72 -3.81 -31.28
N PHE A 162 2.71 -4.28 -30.04
CA PHE A 162 2.85 -3.47 -28.84
C PHE A 162 4.07 -3.88 -28.02
N GLU A 163 4.64 -2.91 -27.34
CA GLU A 163 5.68 -3.06 -26.30
C GLU A 163 5.07 -2.71 -24.95
N LEU A 164 5.26 -3.56 -23.94
CA LEU A 164 4.97 -3.23 -22.55
C LEU A 164 6.19 -2.49 -21.96
N VAL A 165 6.06 -1.18 -21.78
CA VAL A 165 7.14 -0.32 -21.28
C VAL A 165 7.22 -0.43 -19.78
N GLU A 166 8.32 -0.94 -19.27
CA GLU A 166 8.58 -1.00 -17.83
C GLU A 166 8.92 0.39 -17.27
N GLY A 167 8.61 0.60 -15.98
CA GLY A 167 8.87 1.87 -15.31
C GLY A 167 8.58 1.84 -13.83
N SER A 168 7.78 2.78 -13.37
CA SER A 168 7.25 2.88 -12.00
C SER A 168 5.87 3.50 -12.04
N GLY A 169 5.12 3.45 -10.93
CA GLY A 169 3.85 4.16 -10.82
C GLY A 169 3.99 5.66 -11.16
N ALA A 170 5.07 6.29 -10.71
CA ALA A 170 5.35 7.70 -10.98
C ALA A 170 5.62 7.99 -12.47
N THR A 171 6.42 7.15 -13.16
CA THR A 171 6.69 7.33 -14.60
C THR A 171 5.45 7.05 -15.44
N MET A 172 4.65 6.05 -15.08
CA MET A 172 3.38 5.75 -15.73
C MET A 172 2.41 6.92 -15.64
N THR A 173 2.21 7.47 -14.44
CA THR A 173 1.31 8.62 -14.25
C THR A 173 1.82 9.90 -14.90
N ALA A 174 3.14 10.10 -15.00
CA ALA A 174 3.75 11.20 -15.75
C ALA A 174 3.48 11.09 -17.25
N ALA A 175 3.61 9.89 -17.83
CA ALA A 175 3.27 9.63 -19.24
C ALA A 175 1.77 9.85 -19.52
N LEU A 176 0.90 9.40 -18.60
CA LEU A 176 -0.53 9.64 -18.68
C LEU A 176 -0.85 11.15 -18.64
N ALA A 177 -0.21 11.90 -17.72
CA ALA A 177 -0.38 13.34 -17.59
C ALA A 177 0.02 14.09 -18.88
N ASP A 178 1.16 13.74 -19.48
CA ASP A 178 1.62 14.32 -20.75
C ASP A 178 0.63 14.02 -21.88
N ALA A 179 0.19 12.78 -21.99
CA ALA A 179 -0.78 12.38 -23.02
C ALA A 179 -2.10 13.12 -22.86
N VAL A 180 -2.65 13.24 -21.65
CA VAL A 180 -3.89 13.98 -21.37
C VAL A 180 -3.72 15.47 -21.73
N LYS A 181 -2.62 16.09 -21.32
CA LYS A 181 -2.31 17.49 -21.62
C LYS A 181 -2.26 17.77 -23.12
N ASN A 182 -1.73 16.84 -23.90
CA ASN A 182 -1.54 16.97 -25.34
C ASN A 182 -2.66 16.32 -26.17
N ASN A 183 -3.71 15.80 -25.53
CA ASN A 183 -4.82 15.06 -26.16
C ASN A 183 -4.35 13.90 -27.05
N LYS A 184 -3.26 13.21 -26.63
CA LYS A 184 -2.70 12.03 -27.29
C LYS A 184 -3.34 10.75 -26.78
N TRP A 185 -3.43 9.76 -27.64
CA TRP A 185 -3.83 8.42 -27.20
C TRP A 185 -2.73 7.77 -26.38
N VAL A 186 -3.10 7.19 -25.28
CA VAL A 186 -2.21 6.42 -24.40
C VAL A 186 -3.00 5.29 -23.74
N VAL A 187 -2.38 4.16 -23.57
CA VAL A 187 -2.85 3.09 -22.72
C VAL A 187 -1.82 2.83 -21.63
N VAL A 188 -2.28 2.84 -20.38
CA VAL A 188 -1.43 2.60 -19.21
C VAL A 188 -1.96 1.42 -18.42
N THR A 189 -1.08 0.73 -17.70
CA THR A 189 -1.51 -0.17 -16.63
C THR A 189 -2.09 0.66 -15.48
N GLY A 190 -3.20 0.25 -14.91
CA GLY A 190 -3.85 1.04 -13.88
C GLY A 190 -4.62 0.19 -12.88
N TRP A 191 -4.96 0.78 -11.77
CA TRP A 191 -5.73 0.12 -10.70
C TRP A 191 -6.65 1.10 -9.97
N SER A 192 -7.67 0.59 -9.31
CA SER A 192 -8.56 1.33 -8.41
C SER A 192 -8.55 0.66 -7.03
N PRO A 193 -8.51 1.44 -5.93
CA PRO A 193 -8.48 2.91 -5.87
C PRO A 193 -7.14 3.51 -6.32
N HIS A 194 -7.19 4.64 -7.03
CA HIS A 194 -6.03 5.43 -7.44
C HIS A 194 -6.43 6.89 -7.67
N TRP A 195 -5.62 7.85 -7.23
CA TRP A 195 -5.90 9.27 -7.34
C TRP A 195 -6.11 9.77 -8.79
N MET A 196 -5.52 9.09 -9.78
CA MET A 196 -5.61 9.48 -11.19
C MET A 196 -7.06 9.53 -11.71
N PHE A 197 -7.96 8.67 -11.18
CA PHE A 197 -9.37 8.68 -11.56
C PHE A 197 -10.15 9.89 -11.02
N GLY A 198 -9.68 10.47 -9.92
CA GLY A 198 -10.20 11.75 -9.42
C GLY A 198 -9.67 12.96 -10.18
N ARG A 199 -8.48 12.83 -10.81
CA ARG A 199 -7.81 13.94 -11.50
C ARG A 199 -8.16 14.03 -12.97
N TRP A 200 -8.33 12.91 -13.67
CA TRP A 200 -8.58 12.84 -15.10
C TRP A 200 -9.81 12.00 -15.42
N GLN A 201 -10.43 12.31 -16.57
CA GLN A 201 -11.52 11.51 -17.11
C GLN A 201 -10.92 10.26 -17.78
N LEU A 202 -10.92 9.15 -17.06
CA LEU A 202 -10.33 7.88 -17.48
C LEU A 202 -11.38 6.78 -17.59
N LYS A 203 -11.07 5.75 -18.36
CA LYS A 203 -11.85 4.50 -18.41
C LYS A 203 -10.92 3.30 -18.52
N TYR A 204 -11.35 2.18 -17.96
CA TYR A 204 -10.75 0.89 -18.25
C TYR A 204 -11.16 0.42 -19.64
N LEU A 205 -10.25 -0.23 -20.35
CA LEU A 205 -10.61 -1.06 -21.50
C LEU A 205 -11.27 -2.36 -20.99
N GLU A 206 -12.30 -2.81 -21.69
CA GLU A 206 -12.91 -4.11 -21.45
C GLU A 206 -11.93 -5.22 -21.78
N ASP A 207 -11.89 -6.24 -20.94
CA ASP A 207 -11.09 -7.46 -21.11
C ASP A 207 -12.00 -8.67 -21.26
N PRO A 208 -12.53 -8.93 -22.47
CA PRO A 208 -13.44 -10.08 -22.71
C PRO A 208 -12.85 -11.44 -22.39
N LYS A 209 -11.52 -11.58 -22.40
CA LYS A 209 -10.83 -12.83 -22.07
C LYS A 209 -10.54 -12.99 -20.57
N GLY A 210 -10.75 -11.94 -19.77
CA GLY A 210 -10.57 -11.97 -18.33
C GLY A 210 -9.11 -12.16 -17.87
N THR A 211 -8.15 -11.79 -18.70
CA THR A 211 -6.71 -11.99 -18.43
C THR A 211 -6.14 -11.05 -17.38
N LEU A 212 -6.79 -9.91 -17.15
CA LEU A 212 -6.45 -8.95 -16.10
C LEU A 212 -7.23 -9.17 -14.80
N GLY A 213 -7.89 -10.33 -14.67
CA GLY A 213 -8.62 -10.69 -13.45
C GLY A 213 -9.96 -9.97 -13.31
N GLY A 214 -10.44 -9.91 -12.08
CA GLY A 214 -11.73 -9.33 -11.71
C GLY A 214 -11.63 -8.37 -10.54
N SER A 215 -12.65 -8.38 -9.68
CA SER A 215 -12.63 -7.63 -8.43
C SER A 215 -11.69 -8.31 -7.43
N GLU A 216 -10.87 -7.52 -6.78
CA GLU A 216 -9.92 -7.96 -5.77
C GLU A 216 -10.12 -7.20 -4.45
N THR A 217 -9.36 -7.62 -3.46
CA THR A 217 -9.20 -6.91 -2.19
C THR A 217 -7.73 -6.52 -1.98
N ILE A 218 -7.51 -5.45 -1.25
CA ILE A 218 -6.19 -5.12 -0.72
C ILE A 218 -6.19 -5.58 0.72
N ASN A 219 -5.26 -6.47 1.08
CA ASN A 219 -5.24 -7.13 2.39
C ASN A 219 -4.01 -6.73 3.21
N ALA A 220 -4.16 -6.82 4.52
CA ALA A 220 -3.04 -6.85 5.45
C ALA A 220 -2.53 -8.29 5.54
N VAL A 221 -1.22 -8.48 5.38
CA VAL A 221 -0.57 -9.80 5.52
C VAL A 221 0.61 -9.65 6.47
N VAL A 222 0.70 -10.56 7.44
CA VAL A 222 1.72 -10.52 8.50
C VAL A 222 2.52 -11.81 8.56
N ARG A 223 3.72 -11.74 9.15
CA ARG A 223 4.52 -12.93 9.43
C ARG A 223 3.83 -13.87 10.40
N LYS A 224 4.08 -15.14 10.26
CA LYS A 224 3.65 -16.14 11.26
C LYS A 224 4.23 -15.80 12.63
N GLY A 225 3.40 -15.91 13.66
CA GLY A 225 3.81 -15.66 15.04
C GLY A 225 3.65 -14.22 15.54
N LEU A 226 3.36 -13.24 14.67
CA LEU A 226 3.18 -11.83 15.07
C LEU A 226 2.16 -11.69 16.21
N LYS A 227 1.07 -12.44 16.17
CA LYS A 227 0.02 -12.43 17.21
C LYS A 227 0.56 -12.76 18.60
N LYS A 228 1.56 -13.64 18.69
CA LYS A 228 2.21 -14.00 19.95
C LYS A 228 3.23 -12.95 20.38
N ASP A 229 4.02 -12.44 19.42
CA ASP A 229 5.15 -11.57 19.72
C ASP A 229 4.70 -10.13 19.97
N MET A 230 3.75 -9.64 19.14
CA MET A 230 3.22 -8.28 19.19
C MET A 230 1.67 -8.27 19.11
N PRO A 231 0.96 -8.76 20.14
CA PRO A 231 -0.49 -8.96 20.08
C PRO A 231 -1.30 -7.68 19.82
N GLU A 232 -0.84 -6.53 20.31
CA GLU A 232 -1.51 -5.24 20.09
C GLU A 232 -1.38 -4.78 18.64
N VAL A 233 -0.18 -4.95 18.04
CA VAL A 233 0.10 -4.63 16.62
C VAL A 233 -0.72 -5.54 15.72
N TYR A 234 -0.72 -6.85 16.00
CA TYR A 234 -1.54 -7.82 15.28
C TYR A 234 -3.02 -7.43 15.32
N ALA A 235 -3.56 -7.16 16.50
CA ALA A 235 -4.95 -6.80 16.67
C ALA A 235 -5.33 -5.46 16.00
N PHE A 236 -4.40 -4.53 15.92
CA PHE A 236 -4.59 -3.30 15.16
C PHE A 236 -4.59 -3.58 13.65
N LEU A 237 -3.61 -4.32 13.12
CA LEU A 237 -3.53 -4.65 11.70
C LEU A 237 -4.75 -5.47 11.21
N ASP A 238 -5.27 -6.36 12.06
CA ASP A 238 -6.47 -7.16 11.81
C ASP A 238 -7.76 -6.31 11.68
N ARG A 239 -7.80 -5.16 12.38
CA ARG A 239 -8.93 -4.22 12.32
C ARG A 239 -8.73 -3.06 11.34
N PHE A 240 -7.50 -2.85 10.88
CA PHE A 240 -7.20 -1.72 10.00
C PHE A 240 -7.88 -1.90 8.64
N ALA A 241 -8.86 -1.06 8.36
CA ALA A 241 -9.57 -1.04 7.09
C ALA A 241 -10.05 0.38 6.77
N TRP A 242 -9.97 0.77 5.52
CA TRP A 242 -10.60 1.97 5.02
C TRP A 242 -12.13 1.78 4.99
N ASP A 243 -12.90 2.69 5.56
CA ASP A 243 -14.37 2.60 5.55
C ASP A 243 -14.92 2.59 4.11
N THR A 244 -14.25 3.29 3.21
CA THR A 244 -14.55 3.28 1.76
C THR A 244 -13.27 3.40 0.93
N PRO A 245 -13.26 2.89 -0.32
CA PRO A 245 -12.16 3.14 -1.26
C PRO A 245 -11.90 4.63 -1.52
N ASP A 246 -12.94 5.47 -1.41
CA ASP A 246 -12.85 6.92 -1.61
C ASP A 246 -12.01 7.61 -0.53
N GLN A 247 -12.02 7.11 0.70
CA GLN A 247 -11.13 7.63 1.76
C GLN A 247 -9.67 7.41 1.40
N LEU A 248 -9.31 6.20 0.95
CA LEU A 248 -7.95 5.90 0.50
C LEU A 248 -7.57 6.79 -0.70
N GLN A 249 -8.46 6.91 -1.69
CA GLN A 249 -8.24 7.75 -2.86
C GLN A 249 -8.06 9.23 -2.50
N MET A 250 -8.81 9.74 -1.52
CA MET A 250 -8.70 11.12 -1.02
C MET A 250 -7.31 11.37 -0.41
N VAL A 251 -6.82 10.48 0.45
CA VAL A 251 -5.49 10.65 1.07
C VAL A 251 -4.39 10.49 0.02
N MET A 252 -4.54 9.58 -0.94
CA MET A 252 -3.63 9.52 -2.09
C MET A 252 -3.60 10.83 -2.87
N ALA A 253 -4.74 11.50 -3.05
CA ALA A 253 -4.77 12.80 -3.74
C ALA A 253 -4.03 13.90 -2.96
N TRP A 254 -4.13 13.92 -1.62
CA TRP A 254 -3.33 14.82 -0.79
C TRP A 254 -1.82 14.59 -0.96
N ASN A 255 -1.41 13.32 -1.12
CA ASN A 255 -0.01 12.98 -1.35
C ASN A 255 0.55 13.44 -2.71
N GLN A 256 -0.33 13.88 -3.62
CA GLN A 256 0.06 14.46 -4.92
C GLN A 256 0.18 15.98 -4.91
N GLU A 257 -0.10 16.64 -3.79
CA GLU A 257 0.10 18.07 -3.64
C GLU A 257 1.59 18.41 -3.57
N SER A 258 1.97 19.59 -4.09
CA SER A 258 3.38 20.00 -4.12
C SER A 258 3.95 20.11 -2.70
N GLY A 259 5.03 19.39 -2.42
CA GLY A 259 5.67 19.35 -1.11
C GLY A 259 4.95 18.51 -0.07
N ALA A 260 3.99 17.67 -0.49
CA ALA A 260 3.27 16.79 0.41
C ALA A 260 4.19 15.72 1.02
N ASP A 261 3.94 15.41 2.28
CA ASP A 261 4.56 14.30 3.00
C ASP A 261 3.46 13.29 3.37
N PRO A 262 3.55 12.02 2.90
CA PRO A 262 2.54 11.00 3.17
C PRO A 262 2.31 10.73 4.66
N TYR A 263 3.35 10.83 5.49
CA TYR A 263 3.23 10.66 6.94
C TYR A 263 2.47 11.83 7.59
N GLU A 264 2.76 13.07 7.18
CA GLU A 264 2.02 14.24 7.66
C GLU A 264 0.55 14.21 7.21
N ASN A 265 0.27 13.76 5.99
CA ASN A 265 -1.10 13.56 5.51
C ASN A 265 -1.82 12.44 6.27
N ALA A 266 -1.12 11.38 6.68
CA ALA A 266 -1.68 10.36 7.55
C ALA A 266 -2.05 10.92 8.92
N LYS A 267 -1.20 11.75 9.54
CA LYS A 267 -1.49 12.45 10.80
C LYS A 267 -2.68 13.42 10.66
N ARG A 268 -2.77 14.11 9.52
CA ARG A 268 -3.92 14.94 9.20
C ARG A 268 -5.21 14.11 9.18
N PHE A 269 -5.20 12.97 8.48
CA PHE A 269 -6.37 12.07 8.43
C PHE A 269 -6.79 11.58 9.82
N ILE A 270 -5.84 11.15 10.65
CA ILE A 270 -6.08 10.71 12.03
C ILE A 270 -6.80 11.80 12.82
N LYS A 271 -6.33 13.04 12.73
CA LYS A 271 -6.93 14.19 13.42
C LYS A 271 -8.35 14.51 12.92
N GLU A 272 -8.58 14.42 11.63
CA GLU A 272 -9.85 14.74 10.98
C GLU A 272 -10.89 13.61 11.11
N ASN A 273 -10.45 12.34 11.38
CA ASN A 273 -11.31 11.15 11.40
C ASN A 273 -11.14 10.31 12.70
N PRO A 274 -11.30 10.88 13.89
CA PRO A 274 -11.02 10.20 15.16
C PRO A 274 -11.90 8.95 15.38
N GLU A 275 -13.12 8.93 14.86
CA GLU A 275 -14.03 7.78 15.03
C GLU A 275 -13.57 6.57 14.18
N VAL A 276 -13.00 6.80 13.01
CA VAL A 276 -12.41 5.74 12.19
C VAL A 276 -11.20 5.14 12.91
N VAL A 277 -10.34 6.00 13.45
CA VAL A 277 -9.15 5.57 14.20
C VAL A 277 -9.53 4.78 15.46
N LYS A 278 -10.57 5.18 16.20
CA LYS A 278 -11.09 4.41 17.35
C LYS A 278 -11.50 3.00 16.95
N LYS A 279 -12.19 2.82 15.81
CA LYS A 279 -12.53 1.48 15.30
C LYS A 279 -11.28 0.63 15.07
N TRP A 280 -10.24 1.21 14.42
CA TRP A 280 -8.97 0.50 14.20
C TRP A 280 -8.28 0.10 15.50
N LEU A 281 -8.39 0.95 16.53
CA LEU A 281 -7.82 0.68 17.87
C LEU A 281 -8.72 -0.24 18.73
N GLY A 282 -9.93 -0.55 18.28
CA GLY A 282 -10.90 -1.35 19.03
C GLY A 282 -11.47 -0.62 20.26
N LYS A 283 -11.66 0.69 20.17
CA LYS A 283 -12.17 1.58 21.22
C LYS A 283 -13.57 2.11 20.89
#